data_d95ce2a89ea9dfddb8ee612a11bbf251
#
_entry.id   d95ce2a89ea9dfddb8ee612a11bbf251
#
_cell.length_a   1.000
_cell.length_b   1.000
_cell.length_c   1.000
_cell.angle_alpha   90.00
_cell.angle_beta   90.00
_cell.angle_gamma   90.00
#
_symmetry.space_group_name_H-M   'P 1'
#
loop_
_entity.id
_entity.type
_entity.pdbx_description
1 polymer ?
#
loop_
_entity_poly.entity_id
_entity_poly.type
_entity_poly.pdbx_seq_one_letter_code
_entity_poly.pdbx_strand_id
1 'polypeptide(L)'
;VELIAPQRESTYTKADYLRIGIASKVDGIILEADGSAEEQELIQEAMDQNIPVVTVLTDDSSSARISFVGLNSYQLGNAYTEQILGLLKEHETTQVLLLSNSQSKTQETNLVYYQIKKELEEKKQGYQSVNISEYSIDNSSDFDTEEFVRDIFVNGNTLPDVLVCMDEVVTECVYQALIDYNQVGNVDVVGFYYSDVILDAISKGIISSAIALDMEEIGRYSINALEEYSSLGHTSSYYSVGQNVITRKNVGTYRTGANQ
;
A
#
# COMPACT_ATOMS: atom_id res chain seq x y z
N VAL A 1 -24.19 -3.08 1.27
CA VAL A 1 -22.87 -3.55 0.79
C VAL A 1 -22.56 -4.85 1.48
N GLU A 2 -22.21 -5.87 0.74
CA GLU A 2 -21.75 -7.16 1.26
C GLU A 2 -20.24 -7.28 1.01
N LEU A 3 -19.47 -7.57 2.05
CA LEU A 3 -18.06 -7.85 1.93
C LEU A 3 -17.86 -9.35 1.67
N ILE A 4 -17.32 -9.67 0.51
CA ILE A 4 -16.92 -11.02 0.15
C ILE A 4 -15.39 -11.03 0.11
N ALA A 5 -14.78 -11.61 1.13
CA ALA A 5 -13.32 -11.70 1.23
C ALA A 5 -12.86 -13.13 1.41
N PRO A 6 -11.71 -13.54 0.83
CA PRO A 6 -11.13 -14.84 1.09
C PRO A 6 -10.87 -14.99 2.59
N GLN A 7 -11.43 -16.03 3.20
CA GLN A 7 -11.00 -16.41 4.55
C GLN A 7 -9.64 -17.12 4.43
N ARG A 8 -8.77 -16.98 5.43
CA ARG A 8 -7.40 -17.57 5.43
C ARG A 8 -7.35 -19.07 5.10
N GLU A 9 -8.45 -19.80 5.30
CA GLU A 9 -8.57 -21.23 4.99
C GLU A 9 -9.41 -21.49 3.73
N SER A 10 -9.80 -20.45 2.98
CA SER A 10 -10.61 -20.61 1.77
C SER A 10 -9.75 -21.15 0.63
N THR A 11 -10.27 -22.13 -0.09
CA THR A 11 -9.69 -22.57 -1.37
C THR A 11 -10.09 -21.67 -2.53
N TYR A 12 -11.00 -20.73 -2.33
CA TYR A 12 -11.45 -19.81 -3.35
C TYR A 12 -10.44 -18.66 -3.53
N THR A 13 -10.12 -18.37 -4.78
CA THR A 13 -9.29 -17.25 -5.19
C THR A 13 -10.12 -15.97 -5.28
N LYS A 14 -9.47 -14.81 -5.43
CA LYS A 14 -10.14 -13.54 -5.73
C LYS A 14 -10.97 -13.65 -7.02
N ALA A 15 -10.45 -14.29 -8.06
CA ALA A 15 -11.15 -14.53 -9.31
C ALA A 15 -12.43 -15.37 -9.11
N ASP A 16 -12.41 -16.36 -8.20
CA ASP A 16 -13.61 -17.15 -7.89
C ASP A 16 -14.69 -16.29 -7.23
N TYR A 17 -14.32 -15.39 -6.31
CA TYR A 17 -15.28 -14.46 -5.72
C TYR A 17 -15.83 -13.47 -6.75
N LEU A 18 -15.01 -13.01 -7.69
CA LEU A 18 -15.47 -12.17 -8.79
C LEU A 18 -16.52 -12.89 -9.63
N ARG A 19 -16.27 -14.15 -10.01
CA ARG A 19 -17.24 -15.00 -10.73
C ARG A 19 -18.55 -15.18 -9.95
N ILE A 20 -18.46 -15.36 -8.62
CA ILE A 20 -19.65 -15.48 -7.77
C ILE A 20 -20.44 -14.18 -7.79
N GLY A 21 -19.80 -13.00 -7.67
CA GLY A 21 -20.45 -11.70 -7.76
C GLY A 21 -21.18 -11.52 -9.11
N ILE A 22 -20.49 -11.81 -10.21
CA ILE A 22 -21.05 -11.73 -11.56
C ILE A 22 -22.27 -12.67 -11.71
N ALA A 23 -22.12 -13.94 -11.31
CA ALA A 23 -23.20 -14.92 -11.39
C ALA A 23 -24.40 -14.56 -10.51
N SER A 24 -24.17 -13.89 -9.39
CA SER A 24 -25.21 -13.42 -8.46
C SER A 24 -25.90 -12.14 -8.95
N LYS A 25 -25.41 -11.52 -10.04
CA LYS A 25 -25.95 -10.29 -10.63
C LYS A 25 -26.05 -9.16 -9.61
N VAL A 26 -24.94 -8.89 -8.91
CA VAL A 26 -24.85 -7.78 -7.98
C VAL A 26 -25.01 -6.44 -8.69
N ASP A 27 -25.39 -5.38 -7.97
CA ASP A 27 -25.58 -4.04 -8.54
C ASP A 27 -24.30 -3.34 -8.95
N GLY A 28 -23.15 -3.77 -8.39
CA GLY A 28 -21.81 -3.26 -8.70
C GLY A 28 -20.75 -3.99 -7.88
N ILE A 29 -19.50 -3.86 -8.29
CA ILE A 29 -18.36 -4.52 -7.66
C ILE A 29 -17.33 -3.46 -7.27
N ILE A 30 -16.80 -3.55 -6.04
CA ILE A 30 -15.65 -2.80 -5.56
C ILE A 30 -14.52 -3.82 -5.37
N LEU A 31 -13.38 -3.60 -6.02
CA LEU A 31 -12.30 -4.58 -6.16
C LEU A 31 -10.94 -3.92 -5.97
N GLU A 32 -10.08 -4.52 -5.16
CA GLU A 32 -8.65 -4.22 -5.21
C GLU A 32 -8.02 -4.98 -6.38
N ALA A 33 -7.52 -4.23 -7.38
CA ALA A 33 -7.00 -4.83 -8.61
C ALA A 33 -5.65 -5.51 -8.39
N ASP A 34 -5.42 -6.66 -9.04
CA ASP A 34 -4.11 -7.32 -9.11
C ASP A 34 -3.44 -7.19 -10.50
N GLY A 35 -4.19 -6.67 -11.48
CA GLY A 35 -3.71 -6.44 -12.84
C GLY A 35 -3.47 -7.71 -13.66
N SER A 36 -3.96 -8.87 -13.21
CA SER A 36 -3.84 -10.11 -13.95
C SER A 36 -4.76 -10.13 -15.18
N ALA A 37 -4.35 -10.85 -16.22
CA ALA A 37 -5.17 -11.01 -17.43
C ALA A 37 -6.53 -11.66 -17.12
N GLU A 38 -6.57 -12.59 -16.16
CA GLU A 38 -7.81 -13.23 -15.72
C GLU A 38 -8.76 -12.24 -15.06
N GLU A 39 -8.25 -11.35 -14.22
CA GLU A 39 -9.05 -10.31 -13.57
C GLU A 39 -9.58 -9.30 -14.59
N GLN A 40 -8.76 -8.88 -15.55
CA GLN A 40 -9.20 -7.99 -16.64
C GLN A 40 -10.34 -8.59 -17.46
N GLU A 41 -10.26 -9.89 -17.80
CA GLU A 41 -11.33 -10.61 -18.51
C GLU A 41 -12.61 -10.66 -17.66
N LEU A 42 -12.51 -10.89 -16.36
CA LEU A 42 -13.67 -10.93 -15.47
C LEU A 42 -14.28 -9.53 -15.26
N ILE A 43 -13.47 -8.48 -15.17
CA ILE A 43 -13.96 -7.09 -15.13
C ILE A 43 -14.73 -6.77 -16.42
N GLN A 44 -14.19 -7.18 -17.59
CA GLN A 44 -14.90 -6.99 -18.86
C GLN A 44 -16.22 -7.78 -18.90
N GLU A 45 -16.22 -9.03 -18.42
CA GLU A 45 -17.44 -9.84 -18.32
C GLU A 45 -18.51 -9.19 -17.43
N ALA A 46 -18.11 -8.64 -16.28
CA ALA A 46 -19.02 -7.89 -15.39
C ALA A 46 -19.62 -6.69 -16.11
N MET A 47 -18.80 -5.89 -16.78
CA MET A 47 -19.25 -4.72 -17.54
C MET A 47 -20.19 -5.08 -18.68
N ASP A 48 -19.95 -6.16 -19.41
CA ASP A 48 -20.82 -6.67 -20.49
C ASP A 48 -22.18 -7.12 -19.95
N GLN A 49 -22.26 -7.52 -18.67
CA GLN A 49 -23.49 -7.85 -17.96
C GLN A 49 -24.13 -6.65 -17.25
N ASN A 50 -23.66 -5.41 -17.49
CA ASN A 50 -24.06 -4.17 -16.84
C ASN A 50 -23.83 -4.15 -15.32
N ILE A 51 -22.79 -4.81 -14.85
CA ILE A 51 -22.32 -4.77 -13.47
C ILE A 51 -21.09 -3.85 -13.43
N PRO A 52 -21.23 -2.58 -12.98
CA PRO A 52 -20.11 -1.64 -12.94
C PRO A 52 -19.05 -2.07 -11.91
N VAL A 53 -17.79 -1.89 -12.27
CA VAL A 53 -16.64 -2.22 -11.43
C VAL A 53 -15.85 -0.97 -11.07
N VAL A 54 -15.61 -0.75 -9.80
CA VAL A 54 -14.71 0.26 -9.24
C VAL A 54 -13.48 -0.43 -8.65
N THR A 55 -12.29 0.01 -9.04
CA THR A 55 -11.06 -0.46 -8.41
C THR A 55 -10.65 0.45 -7.26
N VAL A 56 -10.07 -0.12 -6.21
CA VAL A 56 -9.64 0.59 -5.00
C VAL A 56 -8.20 0.22 -4.64
N LEU A 57 -7.51 1.09 -3.93
CA LEU A 57 -6.14 0.91 -3.41
C LEU A 57 -5.09 0.74 -4.51
N THR A 58 -5.20 -0.31 -5.29
CA THR A 58 -4.37 -0.61 -6.48
C THR A 58 -5.21 -0.48 -7.74
N ASP A 59 -4.68 0.18 -8.76
CA ASP A 59 -5.39 0.40 -10.03
C ASP A 59 -4.86 -0.51 -11.15
N ASP A 60 -5.80 -0.90 -12.01
CA ASP A 60 -5.50 -1.42 -13.34
C ASP A 60 -6.20 -0.54 -14.38
N SER A 61 -5.49 0.47 -14.86
CA SER A 61 -6.01 1.41 -15.86
C SER A 61 -6.26 0.78 -17.23
N SER A 62 -5.78 -0.45 -17.48
CA SER A 62 -6.02 -1.20 -18.71
C SER A 62 -7.33 -2.01 -18.67
N SER A 63 -7.90 -2.21 -17.50
CA SER A 63 -9.18 -2.91 -17.32
C SER A 63 -10.37 -2.03 -17.74
N ALA A 64 -11.52 -2.67 -17.91
CA ALA A 64 -12.80 -2.01 -18.26
C ALA A 64 -13.51 -1.35 -17.07
N ARG A 65 -12.83 -1.16 -15.94
CA ARG A 65 -13.40 -0.50 -14.76
C ARG A 65 -13.96 0.88 -15.07
N ILE A 66 -14.98 1.30 -14.33
CA ILE A 66 -15.57 2.63 -14.49
C ILE A 66 -14.79 3.72 -13.75
N SER A 67 -14.16 3.39 -12.63
CA SER A 67 -13.45 4.35 -11.77
C SER A 67 -12.38 3.66 -10.95
N PHE A 68 -11.33 4.41 -10.59
CA PHE A 68 -10.37 4.07 -9.53
C PHE A 68 -10.53 5.02 -8.34
N VAL A 69 -10.50 4.48 -7.13
CA VAL A 69 -10.55 5.25 -5.88
C VAL A 69 -9.31 4.91 -5.05
N GLY A 70 -8.40 5.88 -4.91
CA GLY A 70 -7.12 5.63 -4.22
C GLY A 70 -6.18 6.82 -4.24
N LEU A 71 -4.90 6.57 -3.90
CA LEU A 71 -3.82 7.52 -4.07
C LEU A 71 -3.13 7.30 -5.41
N ASN A 72 -2.78 8.38 -6.08
CA ASN A 72 -1.87 8.28 -7.20
C ASN A 72 -0.40 8.18 -6.72
N SER A 73 0.45 7.64 -7.56
CA SER A 73 1.88 7.42 -7.26
C SER A 73 2.62 8.71 -6.90
N TYR A 74 2.20 9.86 -7.41
CA TYR A 74 2.79 11.16 -7.10
C TYR A 74 2.54 11.56 -5.65
N GLN A 75 1.28 11.47 -5.19
CA GLN A 75 0.90 11.80 -3.80
C GLN A 75 1.59 10.86 -2.82
N LEU A 76 1.58 9.57 -3.11
CA LEU A 76 2.23 8.56 -2.26
C LEU A 76 3.74 8.74 -2.21
N GLY A 77 4.39 8.99 -3.36
CA GLY A 77 5.82 9.28 -3.43
C GLY A 77 6.22 10.51 -2.61
N ASN A 78 5.41 11.59 -2.67
CA ASN A 78 5.64 12.79 -1.87
C ASN A 78 5.51 12.51 -0.37
N ALA A 79 4.50 11.73 0.04
CA ALA A 79 4.31 11.38 1.44
C ALA A 79 5.52 10.61 2.00
N TYR A 80 6.00 9.60 1.28
CA TYR A 80 7.22 8.90 1.67
C TYR A 80 8.44 9.81 1.71
N THR A 81 8.62 10.66 0.69
CA THR A 81 9.74 11.59 0.63
C THR A 81 9.80 12.50 1.85
N GLU A 82 8.68 13.07 2.28
CA GLU A 82 8.63 13.93 3.47
C GLU A 82 9.02 13.18 4.74
N GLN A 83 8.62 11.91 4.88
CA GLN A 83 9.03 11.10 6.02
C GLN A 83 10.53 10.78 5.97
N ILE A 84 11.07 10.40 4.82
CA ILE A 84 12.50 10.13 4.64
C ILE A 84 13.32 11.39 4.96
N LEU A 85 12.94 12.56 4.43
CA LEU A 85 13.64 13.82 4.68
C LEU A 85 13.71 14.17 6.18
N GLY A 86 12.66 13.84 6.94
CA GLY A 86 12.62 14.01 8.39
C GLY A 86 13.58 13.12 9.18
N LEU A 87 14.09 12.05 8.55
CA LEU A 87 15.03 11.08 9.14
C LEU A 87 16.48 11.31 8.71
N LEU A 88 16.73 12.19 7.72
CA LEU A 88 18.08 12.47 7.23
C LEU A 88 18.92 13.17 8.28
N LYS A 89 20.17 12.75 8.42
CA LYS A 89 21.16 13.38 9.28
C LYS A 89 22.07 14.32 8.49
N GLU A 90 22.43 15.44 9.12
CA GLU A 90 23.35 16.40 8.52
C GLU A 90 24.74 15.77 8.33
N HIS A 91 25.38 16.06 7.18
CA HIS A 91 26.74 15.62 6.84
C HIS A 91 26.95 14.10 6.73
N GLU A 92 25.88 13.30 6.76
CA GLU A 92 25.97 11.85 6.58
C GLU A 92 25.34 11.43 5.25
N THR A 93 25.80 10.29 4.74
CA THR A 93 25.15 9.60 3.60
C THR A 93 24.14 8.62 4.16
N THR A 94 22.88 8.82 3.85
CA THR A 94 21.79 7.95 4.29
C THR A 94 21.50 6.89 3.22
N GLN A 95 21.49 5.63 3.63
CA GLN A 95 21.12 4.49 2.79
C GLN A 95 19.62 4.21 2.98
N VAL A 96 18.83 4.36 1.93
CA VAL A 96 17.39 4.12 1.93
C VAL A 96 17.09 2.89 1.09
N LEU A 97 16.41 1.91 1.67
CA LEU A 97 15.95 0.72 0.96
C LEU A 97 14.42 0.69 0.93
N LEU A 98 13.86 0.74 -0.28
CA LEU A 98 12.43 0.52 -0.53
C LEU A 98 12.14 -0.97 -0.65
N LEU A 99 11.13 -1.42 0.08
CA LEU A 99 10.60 -2.77 0.02
C LEU A 99 9.20 -2.72 -0.61
N SER A 100 9.10 -3.23 -1.83
CA SER A 100 7.85 -3.33 -2.58
C SER A 100 7.46 -4.80 -2.81
N ASN A 101 6.17 -5.05 -2.96
CA ASN A 101 5.66 -6.37 -3.31
C ASN A 101 5.78 -6.60 -4.83
N SER A 102 6.32 -7.75 -5.25
CA SER A 102 6.50 -8.07 -6.67
C SER A 102 5.18 -8.34 -7.40
N GLN A 103 4.14 -8.76 -6.68
CA GLN A 103 2.80 -8.94 -7.27
C GLN A 103 2.16 -7.59 -7.61
N SER A 104 2.56 -6.52 -6.92
CA SER A 104 2.21 -5.14 -7.26
C SER A 104 3.22 -4.49 -8.22
N LYS A 105 4.00 -5.25 -8.98
CA LYS A 105 4.86 -4.73 -10.08
C LYS A 105 4.02 -4.14 -11.22
N THR A 106 3.04 -3.36 -10.85
CA THR A 106 2.38 -2.45 -11.78
C THR A 106 3.36 -1.31 -12.12
N GLN A 107 3.14 -0.66 -13.25
CA GLN A 107 3.85 0.59 -13.57
C GLN A 107 3.81 1.59 -12.41
N GLU A 108 2.84 1.50 -11.53
CA GLU A 108 2.61 2.39 -10.40
C GLU A 108 3.68 2.29 -9.31
N THR A 109 4.11 1.09 -8.93
CA THR A 109 5.17 0.92 -7.92
C THR A 109 6.49 1.53 -8.40
N ASN A 110 6.82 1.32 -9.67
CA ASN A 110 7.97 1.97 -10.29
C ASN A 110 7.82 3.50 -10.28
N LEU A 111 6.61 4.03 -10.52
CA LEU A 111 6.35 5.47 -10.49
C LEU A 111 6.52 6.06 -9.09
N VAL A 112 6.10 5.36 -8.03
CA VAL A 112 6.33 5.80 -6.65
C VAL A 112 7.83 5.87 -6.35
N TYR A 113 8.59 4.84 -6.69
CA TYR A 113 10.05 4.84 -6.53
C TYR A 113 10.71 6.01 -7.27
N TYR A 114 10.36 6.22 -8.54
CA TYR A 114 10.89 7.33 -9.32
C TYR A 114 10.51 8.69 -8.74
N GLN A 115 9.28 8.83 -8.22
CA GLN A 115 8.83 10.06 -7.58
C GLN A 115 9.62 10.33 -6.30
N ILE A 116 9.81 9.33 -5.43
CA ILE A 116 10.63 9.46 -4.22
C ILE A 116 12.05 9.88 -4.59
N LYS A 117 12.67 9.20 -5.56
CA LYS A 117 14.03 9.50 -5.99
C LYS A 117 14.18 10.93 -6.49
N LYS A 118 13.27 11.39 -7.35
CA LYS A 118 13.24 12.73 -7.89
C LYS A 118 13.09 13.78 -6.80
N GLU A 119 12.10 13.62 -5.93
CA GLU A 119 11.82 14.56 -4.85
C GLU A 119 12.96 14.64 -3.83
N LEU A 120 13.60 13.52 -3.49
CA LEU A 120 14.78 13.51 -2.63
C LEU A 120 15.94 14.30 -3.25
N GLU A 121 16.19 14.16 -4.55
CA GLU A 121 17.22 14.93 -5.25
C GLU A 121 16.92 16.43 -5.26
N GLU A 122 15.66 16.82 -5.42
CA GLU A 122 15.23 18.22 -5.48
C GLU A 122 15.17 18.88 -4.09
N LYS A 123 14.73 18.14 -3.05
CA LYS A 123 14.45 18.68 -1.71
C LYS A 123 15.56 18.51 -0.68
N LYS A 124 16.52 17.57 -0.92
CA LYS A 124 17.64 17.37 0.00
C LYS A 124 18.47 18.65 0.13
N GLN A 125 18.92 18.95 1.32
CA GLN A 125 19.83 20.07 1.53
C GLN A 125 21.22 19.74 0.97
N GLY A 126 21.96 20.74 0.51
CA GLY A 126 23.18 20.56 -0.28
C GLY A 126 24.33 19.79 0.39
N TYR A 127 24.27 19.53 1.70
CA TYR A 127 25.25 18.74 2.45
C TYR A 127 24.76 17.33 2.82
N GLN A 128 23.54 16.97 2.40
CA GLN A 128 22.98 15.65 2.60
C GLN A 128 23.18 14.80 1.34
N SER A 129 23.53 13.54 1.53
CA SER A 129 23.59 12.54 0.47
C SER A 129 22.63 11.42 0.76
N VAL A 130 21.85 10.99 -0.23
CA VAL A 130 20.90 9.89 -0.09
C VAL A 130 21.15 8.91 -1.22
N ASN A 131 21.41 7.66 -0.85
CA ASN A 131 21.45 6.54 -1.78
C ASN A 131 20.18 5.74 -1.61
N ILE A 132 19.35 5.71 -2.65
CA ILE A 132 18.10 4.96 -2.65
C ILE A 132 18.21 3.73 -3.53
N SER A 133 17.77 2.61 -3.02
CA SER A 133 17.63 1.35 -3.73
C SER A 133 16.24 0.77 -3.52
N GLU A 134 15.78 -0.02 -4.47
CA GLU A 134 14.50 -0.73 -4.39
C GLU A 134 14.78 -2.23 -4.41
N TYR A 135 14.05 -2.94 -3.57
CA TYR A 135 13.98 -4.39 -3.63
C TYR A 135 12.54 -4.85 -3.66
N SER A 136 12.23 -5.66 -4.67
CA SER A 136 10.90 -6.21 -4.88
C SER A 136 10.82 -7.61 -4.28
N ILE A 137 9.94 -7.78 -3.31
CA ILE A 137 9.69 -9.03 -2.60
C ILE A 137 8.70 -9.86 -3.41
N ASP A 138 9.06 -11.11 -3.72
CA ASP A 138 8.08 -12.08 -4.23
C ASP A 138 7.35 -12.69 -3.03
N ASN A 139 6.21 -12.12 -2.67
CA ASN A 139 5.40 -12.58 -1.55
C ASN A 139 4.23 -13.43 -2.03
N SER A 140 4.53 -14.54 -2.69
CA SER A 140 3.55 -15.57 -2.99
C SER A 140 2.93 -16.17 -1.71
N SER A 141 3.61 -15.98 -0.56
CA SER A 141 3.08 -16.30 0.78
C SER A 141 3.69 -15.39 1.85
N ASP A 142 3.02 -15.27 3.00
CA ASP A 142 3.55 -14.56 4.18
C ASP A 142 4.92 -15.12 4.60
N PHE A 143 5.12 -16.43 4.47
CA PHE A 143 6.39 -17.10 4.78
C PHE A 143 7.54 -16.62 3.88
N ASP A 144 7.30 -16.42 2.60
CA ASP A 144 8.33 -15.92 1.66
C ASP A 144 8.72 -14.49 2.00
N THR A 145 7.76 -13.67 2.43
CA THR A 145 7.99 -12.30 2.91
C THR A 145 8.85 -12.29 4.17
N GLU A 146 8.54 -13.15 5.16
CA GLU A 146 9.32 -13.27 6.39
C GLU A 146 10.75 -13.73 6.11
N GLU A 147 10.94 -14.74 5.26
CA GLU A 147 12.26 -15.24 4.89
C GLU A 147 13.10 -14.18 4.20
N PHE A 148 12.49 -13.44 3.28
CA PHE A 148 13.14 -12.35 2.58
C PHE A 148 13.56 -11.22 3.52
N VAL A 149 12.64 -10.74 4.36
CA VAL A 149 12.93 -9.69 5.34
C VAL A 149 14.03 -10.15 6.30
N ARG A 150 13.98 -11.39 6.78
CA ARG A 150 15.05 -11.99 7.59
C ARG A 150 16.41 -11.87 6.91
N ASP A 151 16.48 -12.14 5.62
CA ASP A 151 17.75 -12.14 4.88
C ASP A 151 18.40 -10.76 4.81
N ILE A 152 17.64 -9.68 4.88
CA ILE A 152 18.18 -8.31 5.01
C ILE A 152 19.01 -8.17 6.30
N PHE A 153 18.56 -8.81 7.39
CA PHE A 153 19.16 -8.66 8.71
C PHE A 153 20.25 -9.70 9.01
N VAL A 154 20.24 -10.86 8.34
CA VAL A 154 21.14 -12.01 8.66
C VAL A 154 22.35 -12.09 7.75
N ASN A 155 22.24 -11.76 6.48
CA ASN A 155 23.28 -12.09 5.48
C ASN A 155 24.51 -11.16 5.47
N GLY A 156 24.80 -10.46 6.57
CA GLY A 156 26.06 -9.68 6.74
C GLY A 156 26.17 -8.45 5.84
N ASN A 157 25.09 -8.05 5.18
CA ASN A 157 25.02 -6.80 4.44
C ASN A 157 25.00 -5.63 5.41
N THR A 158 25.55 -4.50 4.99
CA THR A 158 25.36 -3.25 5.72
C THR A 158 23.87 -2.94 5.73
N LEU A 159 23.28 -2.85 6.93
CA LEU A 159 21.88 -2.48 7.08
C LEU A 159 21.62 -1.09 6.50
N PRO A 160 20.49 -0.85 5.86
CA PRO A 160 20.09 0.49 5.48
C PRO A 160 19.83 1.34 6.74
N ASP A 161 20.01 2.66 6.61
CA ASP A 161 19.65 3.59 7.68
C ASP A 161 18.12 3.75 7.77
N VAL A 162 17.43 3.70 6.60
CA VAL A 162 15.98 3.81 6.50
C VAL A 162 15.42 2.68 5.63
N LEU A 163 14.46 1.94 6.19
CA LEU A 163 13.60 1.00 5.47
C LEU A 163 12.26 1.67 5.16
N VAL A 164 11.85 1.63 3.91
CA VAL A 164 10.53 2.10 3.46
C VAL A 164 9.72 0.89 3.01
N CYS A 165 8.66 0.59 3.75
CA CYS A 165 7.76 -0.52 3.43
C CYS A 165 6.53 0.04 2.70
N MET A 166 6.20 -0.52 1.54
CA MET A 166 5.08 -0.08 0.71
C MET A 166 3.86 -1.00 0.81
N ASP A 167 3.86 -1.91 1.79
CA ASP A 167 2.84 -2.93 2.01
C ASP A 167 2.69 -3.20 3.51
N GLU A 168 1.48 -3.58 3.95
CA GLU A 168 1.16 -3.85 5.36
C GLU A 168 1.95 -5.06 5.89
N VAL A 169 1.92 -6.18 5.15
CA VAL A 169 2.59 -7.44 5.57
C VAL A 169 4.09 -7.22 5.67
N VAL A 170 4.68 -6.54 4.69
CA VAL A 170 6.12 -6.17 4.72
C VAL A 170 6.43 -5.31 5.94
N THR A 171 5.56 -4.34 6.28
CA THR A 171 5.74 -3.47 7.44
C THR A 171 5.74 -4.29 8.75
N GLU A 172 4.82 -5.23 8.89
CA GLU A 172 4.73 -6.11 10.06
C GLU A 172 5.93 -7.07 10.17
N CYS A 173 6.36 -7.67 9.04
CA CYS A 173 7.54 -8.53 9.00
C CYS A 173 8.83 -7.76 9.37
N VAL A 174 9.00 -6.52 8.89
CA VAL A 174 10.13 -5.66 9.25
C VAL A 174 10.10 -5.32 10.74
N TYR A 175 8.94 -4.98 11.29
CA TYR A 175 8.78 -4.74 12.73
C TYR A 175 9.23 -5.95 13.56
N GLN A 176 8.79 -7.14 13.20
CA GLN A 176 9.16 -8.37 13.90
C GLN A 176 10.67 -8.64 13.76
N ALA A 177 11.23 -8.50 12.58
CA ALA A 177 12.65 -8.70 12.33
C ALA A 177 13.55 -7.74 13.13
N LEU A 178 13.15 -6.46 13.27
CA LEU A 178 13.88 -5.49 14.11
C LEU A 178 13.99 -5.97 15.56
N ILE A 179 12.97 -6.60 16.09
CA ILE A 179 12.97 -7.16 17.45
C ILE A 179 13.84 -8.41 17.51
N ASP A 180 13.63 -9.36 16.62
CA ASP A 180 14.27 -10.68 16.64
C ASP A 180 15.77 -10.58 16.43
N TYR A 181 16.24 -9.63 15.62
CA TYR A 181 17.66 -9.39 15.32
C TYR A 181 18.27 -8.26 16.15
N ASN A 182 17.54 -7.74 17.15
CA ASN A 182 18.02 -6.68 18.05
C ASN A 182 18.51 -5.43 17.31
N GLN A 183 17.76 -5.01 16.28
CA GLN A 183 18.08 -3.85 15.45
C GLN A 183 17.16 -2.64 15.74
N VAL A 184 16.35 -2.70 16.79
CA VAL A 184 15.51 -1.57 17.23
C VAL A 184 16.38 -0.35 17.53
N GLY A 185 16.10 0.76 16.85
CA GLY A 185 16.83 2.02 16.98
C GLY A 185 18.10 2.11 16.11
N ASN A 186 18.50 1.06 15.41
CA ASN A 186 19.59 1.09 14.44
C ASN A 186 19.12 1.35 13.01
N VAL A 187 17.86 1.06 12.72
CA VAL A 187 17.20 1.27 11.42
C VAL A 187 15.91 2.02 11.66
N ASP A 188 15.72 3.13 10.95
CA ASP A 188 14.45 3.85 10.92
C ASP A 188 13.50 3.19 9.92
N VAL A 189 12.19 3.12 10.24
CA VAL A 189 11.20 2.50 9.37
C VAL A 189 10.07 3.46 9.06
N VAL A 190 9.77 3.62 7.77
CA VAL A 190 8.56 4.25 7.27
C VAL A 190 7.67 3.15 6.71
N GLY A 191 6.59 2.85 7.40
CA GLY A 191 5.66 1.78 7.06
C GLY A 191 4.47 2.24 6.21
N PHE A 192 3.62 1.30 5.92
CA PHE A 192 2.35 1.51 5.23
C PHE A 192 1.22 0.87 6.02
N TYR A 193 0.02 1.51 6.00
CA TYR A 193 -1.19 1.09 6.68
C TYR A 193 -1.15 1.29 8.21
N TYR A 194 -2.18 0.78 8.94
CA TYR A 194 -2.35 1.02 10.38
C TYR A 194 -3.04 -0.14 11.12
N SER A 195 -2.61 -1.37 10.88
CA SER A 195 -3.05 -2.51 11.72
C SER A 195 -2.71 -2.29 13.19
N ASP A 196 -3.34 -3.02 14.08
CA ASP A 196 -3.05 -2.95 15.53
C ASP A 196 -1.56 -3.20 15.83
N VAL A 197 -0.92 -4.07 15.06
CA VAL A 197 0.52 -4.39 15.17
C VAL A 197 1.36 -3.17 14.79
N ILE A 198 1.06 -2.52 13.67
CA ILE A 198 1.77 -1.32 13.21
C ILE A 198 1.56 -0.15 14.18
N LEU A 199 0.33 0.07 14.65
CA LEU A 199 0.03 1.11 15.65
C LEU A 199 0.79 0.87 16.96
N ASP A 200 0.91 -0.38 17.40
CA ASP A 200 1.69 -0.74 18.58
C ASP A 200 3.20 -0.48 18.37
N ALA A 201 3.72 -0.85 17.21
CA ALA A 201 5.12 -0.60 16.83
C ALA A 201 5.46 0.90 16.80
N ILE A 202 4.57 1.74 16.24
CA ILE A 202 4.73 3.21 16.21
C ILE A 202 4.69 3.77 17.64
N SER A 203 3.75 3.32 18.48
CA SER A 203 3.65 3.81 19.86
C SER A 203 4.89 3.51 20.70
N LYS A 204 5.51 2.36 20.46
CA LYS A 204 6.79 1.94 21.07
C LYS A 204 7.99 2.69 20.48
N GLY A 205 7.83 3.36 19.33
CA GLY A 205 8.90 4.06 18.62
C GLY A 205 9.85 3.10 17.89
N ILE A 206 9.39 1.91 17.54
CA ILE A 206 10.13 0.92 16.73
C ILE A 206 9.95 1.22 15.25
N ILE A 207 8.74 1.59 14.84
CA ILE A 207 8.45 2.19 13.52
C ILE A 207 8.37 3.70 13.70
N SER A 208 9.06 4.45 12.86
CA SER A 208 9.15 5.92 12.93
C SER A 208 7.85 6.60 12.52
N SER A 209 7.26 6.13 11.43
CA SER A 209 5.96 6.57 10.91
C SER A 209 5.35 5.54 9.98
N ALA A 210 4.05 5.64 9.71
CA ALA A 210 3.37 4.90 8.65
C ALA A 210 2.45 5.83 7.85
N ILE A 211 2.33 5.55 6.55
CA ILE A 211 1.38 6.25 5.68
C ILE A 211 0.09 5.44 5.64
N ALA A 212 -1.00 6.09 6.01
CA ALA A 212 -2.34 5.50 6.03
C ALA A 212 -3.25 6.22 5.04
N LEU A 213 -4.06 5.45 4.32
CA LEU A 213 -5.10 5.96 3.46
C LEU A 213 -6.37 6.26 4.27
N ASP A 214 -7.15 7.23 3.81
CA ASP A 214 -8.48 7.46 4.36
C ASP A 214 -9.45 6.40 3.85
N MET A 215 -9.61 5.33 4.63
CA MET A 215 -10.46 4.19 4.28
C MET A 215 -11.95 4.55 4.26
N GLU A 216 -12.38 5.57 5.02
CA GLU A 216 -13.75 6.08 4.98
C GLU A 216 -14.03 6.77 3.63
N GLU A 217 -13.08 7.56 3.15
CA GLU A 217 -13.17 8.17 1.82
C GLU A 217 -13.17 7.13 0.70
N ILE A 218 -12.34 6.08 0.80
CA ILE A 218 -12.35 4.97 -0.16
C ILE A 218 -13.74 4.35 -0.24
N GLY A 219 -14.32 3.97 0.89
CA GLY A 219 -15.68 3.40 0.92
C GLY A 219 -16.73 4.34 0.34
N ARG A 220 -16.72 5.60 0.78
CA ARG A 220 -17.69 6.61 0.35
C ARG A 220 -17.61 6.92 -1.15
N TYR A 221 -16.39 7.16 -1.67
CA TYR A 221 -16.23 7.48 -3.09
C TYR A 221 -16.50 6.29 -4.00
N SER A 222 -16.19 5.06 -3.56
CA SER A 222 -16.52 3.86 -4.33
C SER A 222 -18.02 3.67 -4.50
N ILE A 223 -18.79 3.85 -3.43
CA ILE A 223 -20.26 3.78 -3.50
C ILE A 223 -20.80 4.92 -4.36
N ASN A 224 -20.32 6.16 -4.18
CA ASN A 224 -20.75 7.29 -4.98
C ASN A 224 -20.50 7.07 -6.48
N ALA A 225 -19.34 6.51 -6.85
CA ALA A 225 -19.00 6.20 -8.24
C ALA A 225 -19.98 5.18 -8.85
N LEU A 226 -20.36 4.13 -8.10
CA LEU A 226 -21.35 3.15 -8.53
C LEU A 226 -22.75 3.78 -8.67
N GLU A 227 -23.18 4.60 -7.72
CA GLU A 227 -24.48 5.30 -7.75
C GLU A 227 -24.58 6.30 -8.90
N GLU A 228 -23.53 7.09 -9.12
CA GLU A 228 -23.46 8.03 -10.26
C GLU A 228 -23.54 7.28 -11.59
N TYR A 229 -22.75 6.22 -11.75
CA TYR A 229 -22.75 5.43 -12.97
C TYR A 229 -24.12 4.79 -13.25
N SER A 230 -24.73 4.20 -12.20
CA SER A 230 -26.06 3.61 -12.31
C SER A 230 -27.15 4.63 -12.70
N SER A 231 -27.04 5.88 -12.21
CA SER A 231 -28.05 6.92 -12.40
C SER A 231 -27.85 7.73 -13.67
N LEU A 232 -26.58 8.01 -14.04
CA LEU A 232 -26.21 8.94 -15.11
C LEU A 232 -25.56 8.25 -16.32
N GLY A 233 -25.17 6.98 -16.19
CA GLY A 233 -24.42 6.24 -17.20
C GLY A 233 -22.93 6.62 -17.29
N HIS A 234 -22.44 7.45 -16.39
CA HIS A 234 -21.02 7.84 -16.30
C HIS A 234 -20.67 8.29 -14.88
N THR A 235 -19.37 8.24 -14.54
CA THR A 235 -18.78 8.79 -13.32
C THR A 235 -17.37 9.28 -13.62
N SER A 236 -16.69 9.90 -12.65
CA SER A 236 -15.27 10.24 -12.78
C SER A 236 -14.42 8.97 -12.91
N SER A 237 -13.44 8.97 -13.79
CA SER A 237 -12.51 7.83 -13.95
C SER A 237 -11.55 7.66 -12.77
N TYR A 238 -11.45 8.67 -11.88
CA TYR A 238 -10.56 8.69 -10.73
C TYR A 238 -11.10 9.56 -9.60
N TYR A 239 -11.05 9.03 -8.38
CA TYR A 239 -11.28 9.75 -7.12
C TYR A 239 -10.03 9.66 -6.24
N SER A 240 -9.40 10.80 -5.99
CA SER A 240 -8.28 10.89 -5.06
C SER A 240 -8.80 10.85 -3.62
N VAL A 241 -8.18 10.03 -2.78
CA VAL A 241 -8.46 9.97 -1.35
C VAL A 241 -7.40 10.69 -0.55
N GLY A 242 -7.75 11.08 0.68
CA GLY A 242 -6.83 11.64 1.65
C GLY A 242 -5.83 10.61 2.15
N GLN A 243 -4.69 11.11 2.61
CA GLN A 243 -3.67 10.31 3.29
C GLN A 243 -3.34 10.94 4.63
N ASN A 244 -3.02 10.10 5.59
CA ASN A 244 -2.58 10.51 6.92
C ASN A 244 -1.21 9.91 7.20
N VAL A 245 -0.35 10.68 7.87
CA VAL A 245 0.91 10.16 8.40
C VAL A 245 0.72 9.87 9.88
N ILE A 246 0.83 8.60 10.24
CA ILE A 246 0.75 8.15 11.62
C ILE A 246 2.14 8.15 12.22
N THR A 247 2.30 8.85 13.31
CA THR A 247 3.54 8.98 14.08
C THR A 247 3.24 8.74 15.56
N ARG A 248 4.28 8.67 16.38
CA ARG A 248 4.12 8.56 17.84
C ARG A 248 3.27 9.69 18.44
N LYS A 249 3.18 10.85 17.76
CA LYS A 249 2.44 12.02 18.28
C LYS A 249 0.92 11.85 18.13
N ASN A 250 0.46 11.12 17.09
CA ASN A 250 -0.97 11.01 16.77
C ASN A 250 -1.49 9.57 16.75
N VAL A 251 -0.65 8.56 16.99
CA VAL A 251 -1.05 7.13 16.96
C VAL A 251 -2.22 6.82 17.91
N GLY A 252 -2.35 7.57 19.00
CA GLY A 252 -3.45 7.39 19.96
C GLY A 252 -4.84 7.64 19.35
N THR A 253 -4.97 8.51 18.35
CA THR A 253 -6.25 8.79 17.69
C THR A 253 -6.75 7.63 16.82
N TYR A 254 -5.84 6.80 16.31
CA TYR A 254 -6.17 5.63 15.48
C TYR A 254 -6.55 4.39 16.29
N ARG A 255 -6.11 4.32 17.56
CA ARG A 255 -6.45 3.20 18.47
C ARG A 255 -7.87 3.28 19.03
N THR A 256 -8.45 4.47 19.13
CA THR A 256 -9.79 4.69 19.68
C THR A 256 -10.92 4.41 18.70
N GLY A 257 -10.63 4.34 17.39
CA GLY A 257 -11.62 4.02 16.35
C GLY A 257 -11.99 2.54 16.24
N ALA A 258 -11.21 1.64 16.83
CA ALA A 258 -11.49 0.18 16.82
C ALA A 258 -12.59 -0.28 17.81
N ASN A 259 -13.19 0.64 18.56
CA ASN A 259 -14.22 0.36 19.58
C ASN A 259 -15.56 1.08 19.32
N GLN A 260 -15.89 1.39 18.05
CA GLN A 260 -17.23 1.87 17.70
C GLN A 260 -17.90 0.97 16.65
#